data_803faba3d04b18c0279e42f59d339df1
#
_entry.id   803faba3d04b18c0279e42f59d339df1
#
_cell.length_a   1.000
_cell.length_b   1.000
_cell.length_c   1.000
_cell.angle_alpha   90.00
_cell.angle_beta   90.00
_cell.angle_gamma   90.00
#
_symmetry.space_group_name_H-M   'P 1'
#
loop_
_entity.id
_entity.type
_entity.pdbx_description
1 polymer ?
#
loop_
_entity_poly.entity_id
_entity_poly.type
_entity_poly.pdbx_seq_one_letter_code
_entity_poly.pdbx_strand_id
1 'polypeptide(L)'
;MENNVLKTGYRRLDDKYYGGIKRGELTMLYSRPGMGKSAFLSNVFLNMLSQIPQIKCMFFAFDEPEKYVFEKMVCMKSGVSYWKYFNGEDCTEKDKQKVKQTEEWLGEKVHAKTSKSRIIDKAHSLAELLLCIAEAKASYGLDVVFIDRLEYLRDYAYEDINHVVYILKELAVRLDIAVLVTAYLARDKAHLPITNRIKNKYILRTADKIIILNRPEVLATAEELESGCIVKGAVALNIIKNYTGACGFVDLKFDGATMRFYEPDDIPFEEEIDY
;
A
#
# COMPACT_ATOMS: atom_id res chain seq x y z
N MET A 1 -22.55 11.00 9.80
CA MET A 1 -21.35 10.35 10.38
C MET A 1 -20.66 9.36 9.44
N GLU A 2 -21.22 9.06 8.26
CA GLU A 2 -20.67 8.06 7.32
C GLU A 2 -19.48 8.51 6.47
N ASN A 3 -19.16 9.79 6.40
CA ASN A 3 -18.16 10.34 5.47
C ASN A 3 -16.70 10.32 5.96
N ASN A 4 -16.39 9.73 7.13
CA ASN A 4 -15.03 9.82 7.70
C ASN A 4 -14.19 8.54 7.53
N VAL A 5 -14.76 7.49 6.94
CA VAL A 5 -14.12 6.17 6.83
C VAL A 5 -13.79 5.85 5.38
N LEU A 6 -12.55 5.45 5.14
CA LEU A 6 -12.02 5.08 3.82
C LEU A 6 -11.74 3.58 3.81
N LYS A 7 -12.50 2.83 3.00
CA LYS A 7 -12.31 1.38 2.86
C LYS A 7 -11.00 1.06 2.16
N THR A 8 -10.23 0.12 2.70
CA THR A 8 -8.97 -0.35 2.09
C THR A 8 -9.21 -1.25 0.88
N GLY A 9 -10.45 -1.78 0.78
CA GLY A 9 -10.83 -2.76 -0.22
C GLY A 9 -10.55 -4.22 0.19
N TYR A 10 -10.02 -4.43 1.38
CA TYR A 10 -9.89 -5.75 2.01
C TYR A 10 -10.90 -5.83 3.16
N ARG A 11 -11.97 -6.60 2.97
CA ARG A 11 -13.09 -6.70 3.91
C ARG A 11 -12.62 -7.09 5.31
N ARG A 12 -11.76 -8.11 5.42
CA ARG A 12 -11.24 -8.58 6.70
C ARG A 12 -10.40 -7.53 7.43
N LEU A 13 -9.66 -6.70 6.69
CA LEU A 13 -8.92 -5.57 7.27
C LEU A 13 -9.86 -4.44 7.66
N ASP A 14 -10.82 -4.11 6.81
CA ASP A 14 -11.82 -3.08 7.08
C ASP A 14 -12.69 -3.44 8.29
N ASP A 15 -13.06 -4.71 8.46
CA ASP A 15 -13.78 -5.20 9.65
C ASP A 15 -12.97 -5.00 10.95
N LYS A 16 -11.65 -5.27 10.92
CA LYS A 16 -10.75 -4.96 12.06
C LYS A 16 -10.68 -3.47 12.35
N TYR A 17 -10.90 -2.63 11.36
CA TYR A 17 -10.85 -1.16 11.45
C TYR A 17 -12.21 -0.50 11.66
N TYR A 18 -13.25 -1.33 11.93
CA TYR A 18 -14.64 -0.86 12.05
C TYR A 18 -15.09 -0.03 10.85
N GLY A 19 -14.83 -0.57 9.65
CA GLY A 19 -15.26 -0.04 8.36
C GLY A 19 -14.14 0.53 7.48
N GLY A 20 -12.92 0.71 8.01
CA GLY A 20 -11.77 1.20 7.24
C GLY A 20 -10.87 2.19 7.99
N ILE A 21 -10.05 2.91 7.24
CA ILE A 21 -9.13 3.92 7.77
C ILE A 21 -9.88 5.23 7.91
N LYS A 22 -9.66 5.97 9.00
CA LYS A 22 -10.33 7.27 9.23
C LYS A 22 -9.43 8.43 8.81
N ARG A 23 -10.04 9.53 8.36
CA ARG A 23 -9.33 10.80 8.24
C ARG A 23 -8.80 11.24 9.61
N GLY A 24 -7.66 11.91 9.62
CA GLY A 24 -6.93 12.25 10.83
C GLY A 24 -6.07 11.13 11.40
N GLU A 25 -6.08 9.92 10.81
CA GLU A 25 -5.26 8.79 11.27
C GLU A 25 -3.97 8.64 10.48
N LEU A 26 -2.91 8.24 11.19
CA LEU A 26 -1.63 7.79 10.65
C LEU A 26 -1.53 6.27 10.77
N THR A 27 -1.41 5.58 9.63
CA THR A 27 -1.18 4.14 9.55
C THR A 27 0.25 3.85 9.08
N MET A 28 1.00 3.09 9.86
CA MET A 28 2.35 2.65 9.52
C MET A 28 2.34 1.18 9.09
N LEU A 29 2.86 0.91 7.89
CA LEU A 29 3.02 -0.44 7.34
C LEU A 29 4.49 -0.83 7.34
N TYR A 30 4.83 -1.82 8.16
CA TYR A 30 6.18 -2.34 8.27
C TYR A 30 6.32 -3.69 7.59
N SER A 31 7.48 -3.98 7.02
CA SER A 31 7.90 -5.33 6.67
C SER A 31 9.41 -5.42 6.50
N ARG A 32 9.92 -6.63 6.30
CA ARG A 32 11.27 -6.84 5.76
C ARG A 32 11.32 -6.48 4.27
N PRO A 33 12.53 -6.25 3.72
CA PRO A 33 12.69 -6.17 2.26
C PRO A 33 12.11 -7.38 1.53
N GLY A 34 11.59 -7.17 0.33
CA GLY A 34 11.05 -8.25 -0.51
C GLY A 34 9.63 -8.75 -0.15
N MET A 35 9.05 -8.32 0.97
CA MET A 35 7.72 -8.78 1.42
C MET A 35 6.54 -8.18 0.65
N GLY A 36 6.76 -7.18 -0.24
CA GLY A 36 5.70 -6.59 -1.05
C GLY A 36 4.97 -5.39 -0.44
N LYS A 37 5.62 -4.61 0.47
CA LYS A 37 5.02 -3.39 1.04
C LYS A 37 4.48 -2.42 0.00
N SER A 38 5.34 -2.06 -0.97
CA SER A 38 5.00 -1.14 -2.05
C SER A 38 3.82 -1.65 -2.87
N ALA A 39 3.84 -2.96 -3.20
CA ALA A 39 2.73 -3.60 -3.90
C ALA A 39 1.43 -3.57 -3.07
N PHE A 40 1.49 -3.85 -1.76
CA PHE A 40 0.31 -3.79 -0.90
C PHE A 40 -0.25 -2.36 -0.82
N LEU A 41 0.61 -1.36 -0.63
CA LEU A 41 0.20 0.04 -0.60
C LEU A 41 -0.45 0.47 -1.93
N SER A 42 0.12 0.05 -3.07
CA SER A 42 -0.43 0.29 -4.41
C SER A 42 -1.79 -0.41 -4.62
N ASN A 43 -1.97 -1.62 -4.10
CA ASN A 43 -3.26 -2.31 -4.16
C ASN A 43 -4.33 -1.56 -3.34
N VAL A 44 -4.00 -1.06 -2.13
CA VAL A 44 -4.93 -0.24 -1.34
C VAL A 44 -5.31 1.04 -2.09
N PHE A 45 -4.33 1.72 -2.70
CA PHE A 45 -4.58 2.90 -3.54
C PHE A 45 -5.54 2.60 -4.70
N LEU A 46 -5.28 1.53 -5.47
CA LEU A 46 -6.13 1.09 -6.57
C LEU A 46 -7.55 0.71 -6.12
N ASN A 47 -7.66 0.03 -4.99
CA ASN A 47 -8.94 -0.33 -4.41
C ASN A 47 -9.75 0.92 -4.04
N MET A 48 -9.13 1.90 -3.38
CA MET A 48 -9.79 3.17 -3.04
C MET A 48 -10.24 3.93 -4.29
N LEU A 49 -9.39 4.04 -5.33
CA LEU A 49 -9.76 4.67 -6.61
C LEU A 49 -10.91 3.97 -7.31
N SER A 50 -11.05 2.66 -7.12
CA SER A 50 -12.09 1.85 -7.77
C SER A 50 -13.42 1.88 -7.02
N GLN A 51 -13.38 1.89 -5.69
CA GLN A 51 -14.54 1.65 -4.84
C GLN A 51 -15.15 2.93 -4.25
N ILE A 52 -14.34 4.00 -4.11
CA ILE A 52 -14.80 5.24 -3.50
C ILE A 52 -14.96 6.32 -4.57
N PRO A 53 -16.20 6.69 -4.91
CA PRO A 53 -16.44 7.73 -5.91
C PRO A 53 -15.77 9.04 -5.53
N GLN A 54 -15.09 9.67 -6.50
CA GLN A 54 -14.45 10.98 -6.35
C GLN A 54 -13.40 11.09 -5.24
N ILE A 55 -12.84 9.98 -4.76
CA ILE A 55 -11.74 10.00 -3.78
C ILE A 55 -10.54 10.78 -4.35
N LYS A 56 -9.87 11.50 -3.47
CA LYS A 56 -8.74 12.37 -3.79
C LYS A 56 -7.51 11.84 -3.08
N CYS A 57 -6.62 11.20 -3.85
CA CYS A 57 -5.47 10.49 -3.33
C CYS A 57 -4.15 11.10 -3.85
N MET A 58 -3.13 11.13 -3.00
CA MET A 58 -1.74 11.35 -3.42
C MET A 58 -0.91 10.13 -3.05
N PHE A 59 -0.14 9.63 -4.01
CA PHE A 59 0.79 8.52 -3.82
C PHE A 59 2.22 9.03 -4.07
N PHE A 60 3.01 9.12 -3.02
CA PHE A 60 4.43 9.48 -3.10
C PHE A 60 5.27 8.21 -3.24
N ALA A 61 5.95 8.09 -4.36
CA ALA A 61 6.82 6.96 -4.70
C ALA A 61 8.28 7.45 -4.72
N PHE A 62 8.99 7.31 -3.60
CA PHE A 62 10.39 7.79 -3.51
C PHE A 62 11.42 6.79 -3.98
N ASP A 63 11.04 5.52 -4.13
CA ASP A 63 11.92 4.42 -4.49
C ASP A 63 12.03 4.22 -6.00
N GLU A 64 10.99 4.59 -6.73
CA GLU A 64 10.88 4.33 -8.17
C GLU A 64 10.27 5.52 -8.92
N PRO A 65 10.65 5.76 -10.19
CA PRO A 65 9.99 6.73 -11.06
C PRO A 65 8.49 6.45 -11.21
N GLU A 66 7.69 7.51 -11.29
CA GLU A 66 6.23 7.47 -11.45
C GLU A 66 5.79 6.49 -12.54
N LYS A 67 6.49 6.49 -13.69
CA LYS A 67 6.20 5.61 -14.82
C LYS A 67 6.16 4.13 -14.41
N TYR A 68 7.17 3.65 -13.69
CA TYR A 68 7.23 2.24 -13.28
C TYR A 68 6.17 1.89 -12.23
N VAL A 69 5.87 2.82 -11.34
CA VAL A 69 4.77 2.65 -10.38
C VAL A 69 3.44 2.54 -11.11
N PHE A 70 3.20 3.40 -12.10
CA PHE A 70 2.00 3.38 -12.94
C PHE A 70 1.87 2.04 -13.69
N GLU A 71 2.92 1.59 -14.38
CA GLU A 71 2.95 0.32 -15.12
C GLU A 71 2.65 -0.88 -14.20
N LYS A 72 3.26 -0.93 -13.01
CA LYS A 72 2.96 -1.95 -12.01
C LYS A 72 1.49 -1.91 -11.56
N MET A 73 0.95 -0.72 -11.32
CA MET A 73 -0.45 -0.54 -10.96
C MET A 73 -1.40 -0.99 -12.10
N VAL A 74 -1.02 -0.77 -13.36
CA VAL A 74 -1.76 -1.31 -14.52
C VAL A 74 -1.78 -2.84 -14.49
N CYS A 75 -0.64 -3.48 -14.27
CA CYS A 75 -0.56 -4.94 -14.14
C CYS A 75 -1.40 -5.47 -12.97
N MET A 76 -1.30 -4.82 -11.82
CA MET A 76 -2.12 -5.17 -10.65
C MET A 76 -3.61 -5.10 -10.94
N LYS A 77 -4.07 -4.07 -11.62
CA LYS A 77 -5.50 -3.84 -11.88
C LYS A 77 -6.03 -4.68 -13.03
N SER A 78 -5.28 -4.81 -14.13
CA SER A 78 -5.68 -5.59 -15.30
C SER A 78 -5.63 -7.11 -15.06
N GLY A 79 -4.81 -7.56 -14.09
CA GLY A 79 -4.53 -8.97 -13.87
C GLY A 79 -3.57 -9.58 -14.90
N VAL A 80 -2.94 -8.75 -15.74
CA VAL A 80 -1.90 -9.18 -16.69
C VAL A 80 -0.55 -9.17 -15.99
N SER A 81 0.23 -10.24 -16.11
CA SER A 81 1.53 -10.31 -15.44
C SER A 81 2.49 -9.23 -15.96
N TYR A 82 3.34 -8.71 -15.05
CA TYR A 82 4.33 -7.69 -15.40
C TYR A 82 5.29 -8.15 -16.49
N TRP A 83 5.61 -9.44 -16.53
CA TRP A 83 6.43 -10.04 -17.58
C TRP A 83 5.78 -9.93 -18.96
N LYS A 84 4.50 -10.32 -19.09
CA LYS A 84 3.74 -10.20 -20.35
C LYS A 84 3.62 -8.74 -20.79
N TYR A 85 3.34 -7.85 -19.84
CA TYR A 85 3.23 -6.42 -20.11
C TYR A 85 4.54 -5.84 -20.66
N PHE A 86 5.68 -6.18 -20.03
CA PHE A 86 6.98 -5.59 -20.37
C PHE A 86 7.59 -6.19 -21.64
N ASN A 87 7.56 -7.51 -21.80
CA ASN A 87 8.20 -8.20 -22.93
C ASN A 87 7.27 -8.34 -24.15
N GLY A 88 5.97 -8.24 -23.97
CA GLY A 88 4.98 -8.47 -25.04
C GLY A 88 4.86 -9.91 -25.48
N GLU A 89 5.73 -10.82 -24.99
CA GLU A 89 5.69 -12.25 -25.27
C GLU A 89 4.50 -12.88 -24.54
N ASP A 90 3.84 -13.85 -25.21
CA ASP A 90 2.64 -14.55 -24.68
C ASP A 90 1.49 -13.64 -24.27
N CYS A 91 1.47 -12.38 -24.76
CA CYS A 91 0.40 -11.44 -24.51
C CYS A 91 -0.71 -11.63 -25.53
N THR A 92 -1.85 -12.15 -25.10
CA THR A 92 -3.01 -12.32 -25.97
C THR A 92 -3.66 -11.00 -26.33
N GLU A 93 -4.50 -10.95 -27.39
CA GLU A 93 -5.25 -9.73 -27.71
C GLU A 93 -6.21 -9.33 -26.58
N LYS A 94 -6.74 -10.30 -25.83
CA LYS A 94 -7.56 -10.07 -24.63
C LYS A 94 -6.72 -9.37 -23.53
N ASP A 95 -5.46 -9.81 -23.32
CA ASP A 95 -4.55 -9.17 -22.36
C ASP A 95 -4.24 -7.73 -22.77
N LYS A 96 -3.91 -7.49 -24.05
CA LYS A 96 -3.64 -6.15 -24.57
C LYS A 96 -4.85 -5.22 -24.40
N GLN A 97 -6.04 -5.72 -24.62
CA GLN A 97 -7.28 -4.95 -24.42
C GLN A 97 -7.49 -4.61 -22.95
N LYS A 98 -7.30 -5.57 -22.02
CA LYS A 98 -7.38 -5.32 -20.56
C LYS A 98 -6.37 -4.29 -20.12
N VAL A 99 -5.11 -4.40 -20.58
CA VAL A 99 -4.04 -3.44 -20.28
C VAL A 99 -4.45 -2.05 -20.75
N LYS A 100 -4.83 -1.89 -22.03
CA LYS A 100 -5.22 -0.61 -22.61
C LYS A 100 -6.37 0.05 -21.85
N GLN A 101 -7.43 -0.70 -21.56
CA GLN A 101 -8.58 -0.19 -20.79
C GLN A 101 -8.14 0.27 -19.37
N THR A 102 -7.23 -0.48 -18.76
CA THR A 102 -6.72 -0.14 -17.42
C THR A 102 -5.82 1.08 -17.46
N GLU A 103 -4.95 1.22 -18.48
CA GLU A 103 -4.11 2.40 -18.67
C GLU A 103 -4.96 3.67 -18.87
N GLU A 104 -5.98 3.59 -19.71
CA GLU A 104 -6.92 4.69 -19.93
C GLU A 104 -7.64 5.06 -18.62
N TRP A 105 -8.21 4.07 -17.91
CA TRP A 105 -8.89 4.28 -16.65
C TRP A 105 -7.98 4.89 -15.58
N LEU A 106 -6.77 4.35 -15.39
CA LEU A 106 -5.83 4.85 -14.38
C LEU A 106 -5.30 6.23 -14.77
N GLY A 107 -4.99 6.44 -16.07
CA GLY A 107 -4.54 7.72 -16.60
C GLY A 107 -5.58 8.83 -16.38
N GLU A 108 -6.86 8.56 -16.57
CA GLU A 108 -7.93 9.49 -16.24
C GLU A 108 -7.96 9.83 -14.74
N LYS A 109 -7.66 8.86 -13.88
CA LYS A 109 -7.66 9.03 -12.42
C LYS A 109 -6.48 9.84 -11.91
N VAL A 110 -5.28 9.69 -12.51
CA VAL A 110 -4.04 10.26 -11.93
C VAL A 110 -3.32 11.28 -12.83
N HIS A 111 -3.49 11.23 -14.16
CA HIS A 111 -2.76 12.09 -15.10
C HIS A 111 -3.61 13.17 -15.76
N ALA A 112 -4.92 13.04 -15.81
CA ALA A 112 -5.78 14.04 -16.44
C ALA A 112 -5.67 15.40 -15.71
N LYS A 113 -5.74 16.51 -16.45
CA LYS A 113 -5.69 17.87 -15.85
C LYS A 113 -6.78 18.10 -14.81
N THR A 114 -7.91 17.42 -14.96
CA THR A 114 -9.06 17.48 -14.04
C THR A 114 -8.96 16.46 -12.89
N SER A 115 -7.99 15.55 -12.94
CA SER A 115 -7.81 14.53 -11.91
C SER A 115 -7.46 15.17 -10.57
N LYS A 116 -8.05 14.62 -9.51
CA LYS A 116 -7.81 15.01 -8.12
C LYS A 116 -6.93 13.98 -7.38
N SER A 117 -6.43 12.98 -8.08
CA SER A 117 -5.45 12.03 -7.56
C SER A 117 -4.15 12.12 -8.35
N ARG A 118 -3.02 11.81 -7.72
CA ARG A 118 -1.68 11.93 -8.32
C ARG A 118 -0.74 10.84 -7.83
N ILE A 119 0.20 10.45 -8.69
CA ILE A 119 1.41 9.72 -8.31
C ILE A 119 2.56 10.72 -8.41
N ILE A 120 3.45 10.79 -7.42
CA ILE A 120 4.52 11.79 -7.31
C ILE A 120 5.83 11.10 -6.95
N ASP A 121 6.86 11.29 -7.76
CA ASP A 121 8.21 10.75 -7.57
C ASP A 121 9.26 11.84 -7.26
N LYS A 122 8.85 13.13 -7.22
CA LYS A 122 9.77 14.29 -7.19
C LYS A 122 9.91 14.99 -5.86
N ALA A 123 9.07 14.70 -4.87
CA ALA A 123 9.18 15.29 -3.54
C ALA A 123 10.17 14.49 -2.70
N HIS A 124 11.41 14.92 -2.61
CA HIS A 124 12.49 14.17 -1.96
C HIS A 124 12.80 14.63 -0.53
N SER A 125 12.27 15.76 -0.08
CA SER A 125 12.42 16.24 1.30
C SER A 125 11.08 16.26 2.04
N LEU A 126 11.14 16.27 3.37
CA LEU A 126 9.94 16.41 4.19
C LEU A 126 9.20 17.73 3.89
N ALA A 127 9.96 18.81 3.70
CA ALA A 127 9.38 20.13 3.38
C ALA A 127 8.63 20.12 2.05
N GLU A 128 9.21 19.52 0.99
CA GLU A 128 8.57 19.37 -0.32
C GLU A 128 7.31 18.50 -0.23
N LEU A 129 7.38 17.40 0.51
CA LEU A 129 6.23 16.52 0.76
C LEU A 129 5.07 17.30 1.42
N LEU A 130 5.36 18.03 2.50
CA LEU A 130 4.36 18.81 3.24
C LEU A 130 3.74 19.90 2.37
N LEU A 131 4.56 20.59 1.57
CA LEU A 131 4.10 21.63 0.63
C LEU A 131 3.14 21.04 -0.41
N CYS A 132 3.52 19.96 -1.08
CA CYS A 132 2.67 19.27 -2.07
C CYS A 132 1.32 18.85 -1.46
N ILE A 133 1.32 18.31 -0.24
CA ILE A 133 0.08 17.89 0.44
C ILE A 133 -0.78 19.10 0.78
N ALA A 134 -0.19 20.17 1.31
CA ALA A 134 -0.91 21.38 1.67
C ALA A 134 -1.54 22.08 0.44
N GLU A 135 -0.80 22.20 -0.65
CA GLU A 135 -1.28 22.74 -1.93
C GLU A 135 -2.43 21.91 -2.51
N ALA A 136 -2.30 20.58 -2.51
CA ALA A 136 -3.34 19.69 -2.99
C ALA A 136 -4.61 19.80 -2.14
N LYS A 137 -4.47 19.85 -0.82
CA LYS A 137 -5.62 20.03 0.10
C LYS A 137 -6.32 21.37 -0.12
N ALA A 138 -5.56 22.45 -0.30
CA ALA A 138 -6.12 23.78 -0.53
C ALA A 138 -6.79 23.90 -1.92
N SER A 139 -6.20 23.31 -2.95
CA SER A 139 -6.63 23.50 -4.34
C SER A 139 -7.87 22.69 -4.71
N TYR A 140 -7.95 21.42 -4.32
CA TYR A 140 -9.04 20.54 -4.72
C TYR A 140 -9.57 19.63 -3.60
N GLY A 141 -9.04 19.80 -2.39
CA GLY A 141 -9.27 18.91 -1.28
C GLY A 141 -8.48 17.60 -1.43
N LEU A 142 -8.19 16.94 -0.31
CA LEU A 142 -7.43 15.69 -0.26
C LEU A 142 -8.03 14.81 0.81
N ASP A 143 -8.15 13.51 0.54
CA ASP A 143 -8.73 12.53 1.44
C ASP A 143 -7.68 11.64 2.06
N VAL A 144 -6.70 11.18 1.26
CA VAL A 144 -5.69 10.23 1.70
C VAL A 144 -4.35 10.45 0.99
N VAL A 145 -3.29 10.25 1.75
CA VAL A 145 -1.89 10.30 1.28
C VAL A 145 -1.24 8.95 1.54
N PHE A 146 -0.58 8.43 0.52
CA PHE A 146 0.26 7.24 0.55
C PHE A 146 1.72 7.64 0.41
N ILE A 147 2.60 7.14 1.26
CA ILE A 147 4.03 7.44 1.24
C ILE A 147 4.81 6.13 1.18
N ASP A 148 5.42 5.86 0.06
CA ASP A 148 6.25 4.68 -0.17
C ASP A 148 7.66 5.13 -0.57
N ARG A 149 8.54 5.07 0.24
CA ARG A 149 9.01 4.60 1.55
C ARG A 149 9.58 5.80 2.33
N LEU A 150 9.32 5.83 3.60
CA LEU A 150 9.76 6.94 4.45
C LEU A 150 11.28 7.13 4.45
N GLU A 151 12.04 6.04 4.35
CA GLU A 151 13.51 6.03 4.41
C GLU A 151 14.19 6.73 3.21
N TYR A 152 13.46 7.02 2.14
CA TYR A 152 14.00 7.72 0.97
C TYR A 152 13.81 9.23 0.99
N LEU A 153 13.19 9.78 2.01
CA LEU A 153 13.22 11.22 2.23
C LEU A 153 14.67 11.66 2.48
N ARG A 154 15.19 12.66 1.75
CA ARG A 154 16.59 13.12 1.84
C ARG A 154 17.00 13.53 3.25
N ASP A 155 16.06 14.12 3.97
CA ASP A 155 16.28 14.61 5.33
C ASP A 155 16.08 13.50 6.38
N TYR A 156 15.88 12.25 5.91
CA TYR A 156 15.66 11.11 6.78
C TYR A 156 17.00 10.65 7.37
N ALA A 157 17.33 11.21 8.54
CA ALA A 157 18.31 10.59 9.42
C ALA A 157 17.56 9.57 10.30
N TYR A 158 18.12 8.39 10.51
CA TYR A 158 17.48 7.34 11.33
C TYR A 158 17.13 7.82 12.74
N GLU A 159 17.84 8.84 13.22
CA GLU A 159 17.61 9.51 14.52
C GLU A 159 16.37 10.40 14.51
N ASP A 160 15.96 10.94 13.35
CA ASP A 160 14.86 11.91 13.21
C ASP A 160 13.51 11.28 12.84
N ILE A 161 13.42 9.94 12.72
CA ILE A 161 12.17 9.25 12.37
C ILE A 161 11.01 9.63 13.30
N ASN A 162 11.30 9.88 14.56
CA ASN A 162 10.29 10.27 15.55
C ASN A 162 9.65 11.61 15.17
N HIS A 163 10.49 12.56 14.76
CA HIS A 163 10.06 13.88 14.33
C HIS A 163 9.22 13.81 13.04
N VAL A 164 9.69 13.05 12.06
CA VAL A 164 8.95 12.85 10.81
C VAL A 164 7.58 12.22 11.07
N VAL A 165 7.52 11.17 11.87
CA VAL A 165 6.25 10.49 12.22
C VAL A 165 5.32 11.42 13.00
N TYR A 166 5.85 12.25 13.88
CA TYR A 166 5.07 13.26 14.59
C TYR A 166 4.46 14.29 13.63
N ILE A 167 5.27 14.85 12.72
CA ILE A 167 4.80 15.82 11.73
C ILE A 167 3.72 15.22 10.84
N LEU A 168 3.90 13.98 10.36
CA LEU A 168 2.90 13.31 9.54
C LEU A 168 1.58 13.08 10.30
N LYS A 169 1.65 12.76 11.60
CA LYS A 169 0.46 12.63 12.44
C LYS A 169 -0.24 13.98 12.63
N GLU A 170 0.50 15.04 12.94
CA GLU A 170 -0.04 16.39 13.06
C GLU A 170 -0.67 16.86 11.74
N LEU A 171 -0.03 16.56 10.60
CA LEU A 171 -0.56 16.86 9.27
C LEU A 171 -1.89 16.14 9.04
N ALA A 172 -1.95 14.84 9.34
CA ALA A 172 -3.16 14.04 9.20
C ALA A 172 -4.34 14.66 9.96
N VAL A 173 -4.12 15.04 11.21
CA VAL A 173 -5.13 15.66 12.08
C VAL A 173 -5.54 17.05 11.57
N ARG A 174 -4.55 17.92 11.30
CA ARG A 174 -4.81 19.32 10.91
C ARG A 174 -5.52 19.46 9.57
N LEU A 175 -5.17 18.59 8.62
CA LEU A 175 -5.76 18.62 7.28
C LEU A 175 -6.98 17.69 7.15
N ASP A 176 -7.34 16.96 8.19
CA ASP A 176 -8.40 15.95 8.15
C ASP A 176 -8.24 15.01 6.95
N ILE A 177 -7.07 14.33 6.88
CA ILE A 177 -6.70 13.36 5.85
C ILE A 177 -6.20 12.08 6.49
N ALA A 178 -6.38 10.94 5.80
CA ALA A 178 -5.70 9.71 6.18
C ALA A 178 -4.26 9.70 5.63
N VAL A 179 -3.30 9.20 6.40
CA VAL A 179 -1.91 9.05 5.98
C VAL A 179 -1.48 7.59 6.16
N LEU A 180 -1.06 6.95 5.07
CA LEU A 180 -0.52 5.59 5.07
C LEU A 180 0.95 5.63 4.65
N VAL A 181 1.82 5.07 5.48
CA VAL A 181 3.27 5.15 5.28
C VAL A 181 3.90 3.77 5.35
N THR A 182 4.80 3.46 4.42
CA THR A 182 5.61 2.24 4.51
C THR A 182 6.98 2.52 5.12
N ALA A 183 7.48 1.58 5.92
CA ALA A 183 8.80 1.62 6.51
C ALA A 183 9.40 0.22 6.68
N TYR A 184 10.73 0.12 6.81
CA TYR A 184 11.41 -1.15 7.03
C TYR A 184 11.45 -1.57 8.49
N LEU A 185 11.35 -2.88 8.71
CA LEU A 185 11.75 -3.49 9.98
C LEU A 185 13.27 -3.69 10.02
N ALA A 186 13.90 -3.34 11.14
CA ALA A 186 15.31 -3.58 11.33
C ALA A 186 15.68 -5.07 11.19
N ARG A 187 16.79 -5.37 10.47
CA ARG A 187 17.24 -6.73 10.16
C ARG A 187 17.76 -7.51 11.37
N ASP A 188 18.37 -6.83 12.30
CA ASP A 188 19.08 -7.40 13.46
C ASP A 188 18.19 -8.13 14.48
N LYS A 189 16.88 -8.07 14.31
CA LYS A 189 15.87 -8.64 15.20
C LYS A 189 15.08 -9.79 14.57
N ALA A 190 15.69 -10.49 13.64
CA ALA A 190 15.03 -11.60 12.92
C ALA A 190 14.53 -12.71 13.85
N HIS A 191 15.21 -12.95 14.97
CA HIS A 191 14.88 -13.97 15.97
C HIS A 191 13.76 -13.55 16.93
N LEU A 192 13.38 -12.26 16.97
CA LEU A 192 12.32 -11.81 17.86
C LEU A 192 10.94 -12.07 17.25
N PRO A 193 9.92 -12.34 18.07
CA PRO A 193 8.53 -12.34 17.64
C PRO A 193 8.21 -11.05 16.86
N ILE A 194 7.37 -11.17 15.85
CA ILE A 194 7.01 -10.05 14.96
C ILE A 194 6.50 -8.84 15.75
N THR A 195 5.73 -9.07 16.79
CA THR A 195 5.17 -8.05 17.69
C THR A 195 6.24 -7.24 18.44
N ASN A 196 7.41 -7.83 18.67
CA ASN A 196 8.49 -7.19 19.46
C ASN A 196 9.56 -6.52 18.59
N ARG A 197 9.39 -6.49 17.27
CA ARG A 197 10.38 -5.93 16.33
C ARG A 197 10.35 -4.41 16.24
N ILE A 198 9.21 -3.78 16.53
CA ILE A 198 9.12 -2.33 16.59
C ILE A 198 9.37 -1.91 18.03
N LYS A 199 10.64 -1.57 18.34
CA LYS A 199 11.04 -1.11 19.69
C LYS A 199 10.88 0.39 19.90
N ASN A 200 10.62 1.14 18.86
CA ASN A 200 10.48 2.58 18.96
C ASN A 200 9.16 2.94 19.65
N LYS A 201 9.27 3.22 20.95
CA LYS A 201 8.12 3.57 21.79
C LYS A 201 7.41 4.85 21.33
N TYR A 202 8.12 5.74 20.68
CA TYR A 202 7.55 6.99 20.18
C TYR A 202 6.61 6.71 18.99
N ILE A 203 7.05 5.90 18.02
CA ILE A 203 6.21 5.47 16.88
C ILE A 203 4.99 4.69 17.38
N LEU A 204 5.21 3.78 18.36
CA LEU A 204 4.11 3.03 18.96
C LEU A 204 3.08 3.92 19.68
N ARG A 205 3.47 5.11 20.12
CA ARG A 205 2.52 6.08 20.73
C ARG A 205 1.85 6.95 19.68
N THR A 206 2.61 7.43 18.71
CA THR A 206 2.17 8.47 17.76
C THR A 206 1.28 7.93 16.63
N ALA A 207 1.64 6.80 16.01
CA ALA A 207 0.82 6.19 14.96
C ALA A 207 -0.49 5.63 15.53
N ASP A 208 -1.60 5.79 14.82
CA ASP A 208 -2.90 5.25 15.22
C ASP A 208 -3.02 3.76 14.92
N LYS A 209 -2.48 3.35 13.77
CA LYS A 209 -2.46 1.95 13.34
C LYS A 209 -1.06 1.54 12.93
N ILE A 210 -0.67 0.33 13.30
CA ILE A 210 0.60 -0.27 12.91
C ILE A 210 0.35 -1.70 12.44
N ILE A 211 0.75 -1.95 11.20
CA ILE A 211 0.63 -3.25 10.53
C ILE A 211 2.03 -3.78 10.22
N ILE A 212 2.25 -5.05 10.42
CA ILE A 212 3.43 -5.76 9.92
C ILE A 212 2.98 -6.75 8.85
N LEU A 213 3.44 -6.53 7.61
CA LEU A 213 3.22 -7.44 6.50
C LEU A 213 4.30 -8.50 6.51
N ASN A 214 3.89 -9.76 6.48
CA ASN A 214 4.77 -10.91 6.43
C ASN A 214 4.33 -11.88 5.33
N ARG A 215 5.31 -12.31 4.51
CA ARG A 215 5.16 -13.37 3.51
C ARG A 215 6.17 -14.46 3.84
N PRO A 216 5.75 -15.55 4.50
CA PRO A 216 6.66 -16.61 4.95
C PRO A 216 7.51 -17.19 3.82
N GLU A 217 6.96 -17.34 2.62
CA GLU A 217 7.64 -17.88 1.44
C GLU A 217 8.94 -17.15 1.06
N VAL A 218 9.04 -15.85 1.35
CA VAL A 218 10.23 -15.04 1.00
C VAL A 218 11.45 -15.44 1.83
N LEU A 219 11.24 -16.10 2.96
CA LEU A 219 12.30 -16.52 3.89
C LEU A 219 12.41 -18.04 3.97
N ALA A 220 11.53 -18.75 3.28
CA ALA A 220 11.45 -20.21 3.30
C ALA A 220 12.62 -20.84 2.55
N THR A 221 13.07 -21.99 3.02
CA THR A 221 13.94 -22.89 2.26
C THR A 221 13.15 -23.63 1.18
N ALA A 222 13.85 -24.19 0.18
CA ALA A 222 13.19 -25.00 -0.84
C ALA A 222 12.46 -26.20 -0.23
N GLU A 223 13.04 -26.85 0.77
CA GLU A 223 12.47 -27.99 1.49
C GLU A 223 11.16 -27.63 2.22
N GLU A 224 11.10 -26.44 2.86
CA GLU A 224 9.89 -25.96 3.54
C GLU A 224 8.75 -25.65 2.57
N LEU A 225 9.08 -25.19 1.36
CA LEU A 225 8.10 -24.97 0.29
C LEU A 225 7.62 -26.29 -0.33
N GLU A 226 8.53 -27.23 -0.59
CA GLU A 226 8.21 -28.54 -1.19
C GLU A 226 7.42 -29.43 -0.23
N SER A 227 7.73 -29.39 1.06
CA SER A 227 6.98 -30.13 2.09
C SER A 227 5.58 -29.59 2.37
N GLY A 228 5.23 -28.39 1.84
CA GLY A 228 3.97 -27.72 2.10
C GLY A 228 3.85 -27.12 3.50
N CYS A 229 4.92 -27.12 4.30
CA CYS A 229 4.95 -26.43 5.60
C CYS A 229 4.71 -24.93 5.45
N ILE A 230 5.14 -24.36 4.32
CA ILE A 230 4.90 -22.95 3.97
C ILE A 230 4.15 -22.90 2.64
N VAL A 231 2.99 -22.24 2.66
CA VAL A 231 2.13 -22.09 1.49
C VAL A 231 2.59 -20.90 0.65
N LYS A 232 2.86 -21.14 -0.65
CA LYS A 232 3.21 -20.07 -1.59
C LYS A 232 2.07 -19.06 -1.68
N GLY A 233 2.44 -17.78 -1.74
CA GLY A 233 1.48 -16.68 -1.81
C GLY A 233 0.75 -16.38 -0.50
N ALA A 234 0.98 -17.14 0.58
CA ALA A 234 0.38 -16.82 1.88
C ALA A 234 0.93 -15.51 2.44
N VAL A 235 0.03 -14.66 2.91
CA VAL A 235 0.34 -13.35 3.50
C VAL A 235 -0.37 -13.20 4.83
N ALA A 236 0.37 -12.76 5.84
CA ALA A 236 -0.19 -12.38 7.13
C ALA A 236 0.03 -10.87 7.37
N LEU A 237 -1.04 -10.13 7.52
CA LEU A 237 -1.02 -8.78 8.07
C LEU A 237 -1.20 -8.87 9.57
N ASN A 238 -0.16 -8.58 10.34
CA ASN A 238 -0.25 -8.52 11.78
C ASN A 238 -0.51 -7.08 12.23
N ILE A 239 -1.71 -6.81 12.71
CA ILE A 239 -2.13 -5.52 13.26
C ILE A 239 -1.68 -5.49 14.72
N ILE A 240 -0.55 -4.84 14.99
CA ILE A 240 0.04 -4.76 16.35
C ILE A 240 -0.46 -3.57 17.14
N LYS A 241 -0.97 -2.56 16.46
CA LYS A 241 -1.66 -1.43 17.05
C LYS A 241 -2.86 -1.03 16.20
N ASN A 242 -3.97 -0.80 16.87
CA ASN A 242 -5.19 -0.26 16.27
C ASN A 242 -5.94 0.56 17.33
N TYR A 243 -5.82 1.88 17.24
CA TYR A 243 -6.41 2.78 18.24
C TYR A 243 -7.94 2.74 18.25
N THR A 244 -8.55 2.47 17.09
CA THR A 244 -10.02 2.54 16.92
C THR A 244 -10.67 1.17 16.71
N GLY A 245 -9.93 0.06 16.78
CA GLY A 245 -10.46 -1.26 16.49
C GLY A 245 -9.65 -2.40 17.08
N ALA A 246 -9.84 -3.61 16.53
CA ALA A 246 -9.21 -4.82 17.02
C ALA A 246 -7.79 -5.01 16.44
N CYS A 247 -6.85 -5.43 17.28
CA CYS A 247 -5.56 -5.99 16.85
C CYS A 247 -5.72 -7.46 16.44
N GLY A 248 -4.65 -8.05 15.88
CA GLY A 248 -4.60 -9.46 15.49
C GLY A 248 -4.17 -9.65 14.05
N PHE A 249 -4.48 -10.80 13.48
CA PHE A 249 -4.05 -11.17 12.13
C PHE A 249 -5.17 -11.01 11.12
N VAL A 250 -4.79 -10.68 9.89
CA VAL A 250 -5.61 -10.77 8.69
C VAL A 250 -4.81 -11.53 7.66
N ASP A 251 -5.37 -12.63 7.18
CA ASP A 251 -4.75 -13.47 6.15
C ASP A 251 -5.18 -12.98 4.77
N LEU A 252 -4.20 -12.86 3.89
CA LEU A 252 -4.38 -12.55 2.47
C LEU A 252 -3.59 -13.56 1.64
N LYS A 253 -3.77 -13.50 0.34
CA LYS A 253 -2.94 -14.18 -0.65
C LYS A 253 -2.26 -13.13 -1.52
N PHE A 254 -1.10 -13.50 -2.08
CA PHE A 254 -0.33 -12.67 -3.01
C PHE A 254 -0.01 -13.45 -4.28
N ASP A 255 -0.40 -12.89 -5.40
CA ASP A 255 0.05 -13.34 -6.71
C ASP A 255 1.27 -12.53 -7.15
N GLY A 256 2.42 -13.20 -7.24
CA GLY A 256 3.68 -12.56 -7.62
C GLY A 256 3.74 -12.13 -9.09
N ALA A 257 3.00 -12.78 -9.98
CA ALA A 257 3.01 -12.46 -11.41
C ALA A 257 2.35 -11.11 -11.70
N THR A 258 1.24 -10.83 -11.02
CA THR A 258 0.48 -9.58 -11.15
C THR A 258 0.70 -8.61 -10.00
N MET A 259 1.46 -9.02 -8.98
CA MET A 259 1.69 -8.25 -7.74
C MET A 259 0.40 -7.88 -6.98
N ARG A 260 -0.66 -8.71 -7.11
CA ARG A 260 -1.94 -8.50 -6.45
C ARG A 260 -2.00 -9.16 -5.10
N PHE A 261 -2.65 -8.46 -4.15
CA PHE A 261 -3.13 -9.03 -2.91
C PHE A 261 -4.65 -9.22 -3.01
N TYR A 262 -5.14 -10.34 -2.48
CA TYR A 262 -6.57 -10.67 -2.46
C TYR A 262 -6.92 -11.46 -1.20
N GLU A 263 -8.20 -11.46 -0.84
CA GLU A 263 -8.68 -12.25 0.27
C GLU A 263 -8.73 -13.73 -0.10
N PRO A 264 -8.51 -14.66 0.86
CA PRO A 264 -8.51 -16.10 0.55
C PRO A 264 -9.80 -16.62 -0.06
N ASP A 265 -10.91 -15.94 0.21
CA ASP A 265 -12.24 -16.30 -0.32
C ASP A 265 -12.52 -15.66 -1.70
N ASP A 266 -11.72 -14.66 -2.10
CA ASP A 266 -11.80 -14.10 -3.43
C ASP A 266 -11.13 -15.09 -4.40
N ILE A 267 -11.89 -15.64 -5.32
CA ILE A 267 -11.35 -16.47 -6.40
C ILE A 267 -10.50 -15.51 -7.25
N PRO A 268 -9.17 -15.74 -7.40
CA PRO A 268 -8.40 -15.04 -8.41
C PRO A 268 -9.12 -15.33 -9.74
N PHE A 269 -9.21 -14.35 -10.63
CA PHE A 269 -9.79 -14.55 -11.96
C PHE A 269 -9.17 -15.80 -12.57
N GLU A 270 -9.76 -16.96 -12.29
CA GLU A 270 -9.57 -18.12 -13.12
C GLU A 270 -10.09 -17.72 -14.49
N GLU A 271 -9.27 -17.92 -15.50
CA GLU A 271 -9.69 -17.89 -16.88
C GLU A 271 -11.02 -18.64 -16.93
N GLU A 272 -12.10 -17.96 -17.27
CA GLU A 272 -13.28 -18.66 -17.80
C GLU A 272 -12.75 -19.43 -19.01
N ILE A 273 -12.41 -20.68 -18.81
CA ILE A 273 -12.19 -21.62 -19.88
C ILE A 273 -13.58 -21.84 -20.44
N ASP A 274 -13.93 -21.05 -21.46
CA ASP A 274 -15.08 -21.33 -22.33
C ASP A 274 -14.83 -22.70 -22.97
N TYR A 275 -15.60 -23.70 -22.54
CA TYR A 275 -15.70 -24.98 -23.20
C TYR A 275 -16.49 -24.83 -24.51
#